data_df05d4686cf939df81f7840a8e13d448
#
_entry.id   df05d4686cf939df81f7840a8e13d448
#
_cell.length_a   1.000
_cell.length_b   1.000
_cell.length_c   1.000
_cell.angle_alpha   90.00
_cell.angle_beta   90.00
_cell.angle_gamma   90.00
#
_symmetry.space_group_name_H-M   'P 1'
#
loop_
_entity.id
_entity.type
_entity.pdbx_description
1 polymer ?
#
loop_
_entity_poly.entity_id
_entity_poly.type
_entity_poly.pdbx_seq_one_letter_code
_entity_poly.pdbx_strand_id
1 'polypeptide(L)'
;GRVAHSSENLALDIRAPLDLLSPIVDNATAEGGAGENKGVLQANEALSGTYVNVPDSFPLRPGDRLHVHWNGHPAGGQHIADTPVNGQVRRFRIPSTAIAANMGAGETKRFEVFYRLTPEGEAALDSVPFNLRIEPIKRDRYVNVQICQAEAGALSLAKVPDTGADLLLAKWYFMAAGQLLSIEATGVNPSNQPVSLVVRNAQPVTPEEVEAGEINARLIRMFLTSLQMGQSFTLTAKVSFDGGDTWYPFQDLHLPLRP
;
A
#
# COMPACT_ATOMS: atom_id res chain seq x y z
N GLY A 1 3.78 -33.96 -70.51
CA GLY A 1 3.05 -33.29 -69.47
C GLY A 1 4.01 -32.40 -68.65
N ARG A 2 3.83 -31.06 -68.70
CA ARG A 2 4.52 -30.11 -67.82
C ARG A 2 3.72 -30.02 -66.55
N VAL A 3 4.34 -30.36 -65.43
CA VAL A 3 3.77 -30.09 -64.08
C VAL A 3 4.07 -28.62 -63.76
N ALA A 4 3.06 -27.80 -63.68
CA ALA A 4 3.17 -26.42 -63.15
C ALA A 4 3.32 -26.49 -61.64
N HIS A 5 4.47 -26.16 -61.13
CA HIS A 5 4.63 -25.86 -59.70
C HIS A 5 4.08 -24.46 -59.43
N SER A 6 2.95 -24.39 -58.74
CA SER A 6 2.48 -23.17 -58.11
C SER A 6 3.43 -22.86 -56.95
N SER A 7 4.22 -21.79 -57.07
CA SER A 7 4.90 -21.22 -55.94
C SER A 7 3.84 -20.48 -55.11
N GLU A 8 3.43 -21.02 -53.99
CA GLU A 8 2.72 -20.23 -52.99
C GLU A 8 3.65 -19.10 -52.55
N ASN A 9 3.26 -17.86 -52.85
CA ASN A 9 3.90 -16.68 -52.28
C ASN A 9 3.67 -16.71 -50.77
N LEU A 10 4.66 -17.17 -50.01
CA LEU A 10 4.70 -16.96 -48.58
C LEU A 10 4.83 -15.47 -48.36
N ALA A 11 3.73 -14.78 -48.06
CA ALA A 11 3.78 -13.41 -47.60
C ALA A 11 4.41 -13.43 -46.21
N LEU A 12 5.69 -13.12 -46.14
CA LEU A 12 6.38 -12.93 -44.87
C LEU A 12 5.85 -11.61 -44.26
N ASP A 13 4.91 -11.70 -43.34
CA ASP A 13 4.38 -10.54 -42.60
C ASP A 13 5.40 -10.14 -41.56
N ILE A 14 6.41 -9.34 -41.96
CA ILE A 14 7.41 -8.80 -41.07
C ILE A 14 6.78 -7.63 -40.31
N ARG A 15 6.64 -7.78 -38.99
CA ARG A 15 6.23 -6.69 -38.11
C ARG A 15 7.32 -5.57 -38.16
N ALA A 16 6.88 -4.35 -38.43
CA ALA A 16 7.76 -3.20 -38.33
C ALA A 16 8.32 -3.06 -36.90
N PRO A 17 9.51 -2.48 -36.70
CA PRO A 17 10.02 -2.18 -35.36
C PRO A 17 8.98 -1.43 -34.55
N LEU A 18 8.73 -1.90 -33.30
CA LEU A 18 7.73 -1.32 -32.41
C LEU A 18 8.39 -0.28 -31.50
N ASP A 19 7.80 0.90 -31.42
CA ASP A 19 8.19 1.92 -30.46
C ASP A 19 7.36 1.74 -29.19
N LEU A 20 7.89 0.96 -28.24
CA LEU A 20 7.25 0.65 -26.98
C LEU A 20 7.59 1.73 -25.94
N LEU A 21 6.90 2.86 -26.05
CA LEU A 21 7.05 3.99 -25.15
C LEU A 21 6.69 3.62 -23.71
N SER A 22 7.19 4.41 -22.74
CA SER A 22 6.89 4.28 -21.32
C SER A 22 5.37 4.34 -21.05
N PRO A 23 4.82 3.51 -20.13
CA PRO A 23 3.42 3.58 -19.75
C PRO A 23 3.09 4.89 -19.03
N ILE A 24 1.79 5.22 -19.00
CA ILE A 24 1.25 6.38 -18.30
C ILE A 24 0.49 5.87 -17.07
N VAL A 25 0.89 6.33 -15.88
CA VAL A 25 0.21 6.02 -14.63
C VAL A 25 -0.77 7.15 -14.32
N ASP A 26 -2.06 6.82 -14.13
CA ASP A 26 -3.08 7.82 -13.78
C ASP A 26 -2.73 8.54 -12.47
N ASN A 27 -2.94 9.84 -12.44
CA ASN A 27 -2.64 10.75 -11.33
C ASN A 27 -1.15 10.87 -10.96
N ALA A 28 -0.25 10.23 -11.69
CA ALA A 28 1.18 10.47 -11.49
C ALA A 28 1.60 11.78 -12.14
N THR A 29 2.32 12.60 -11.37
CA THR A 29 2.94 13.83 -11.86
C THR A 29 4.37 13.54 -12.30
N ALA A 30 4.74 13.97 -13.50
CA ALA A 30 6.10 13.82 -14.00
C ALA A 30 7.10 14.57 -13.12
N GLU A 31 8.26 13.96 -12.89
CA GLU A 31 9.40 14.56 -12.19
C GLU A 31 10.64 14.54 -13.08
N GLY A 32 11.49 15.55 -12.92
CA GLY A 32 12.72 15.68 -13.72
C GLY A 32 12.57 16.49 -15.01
N GLY A 33 13.59 16.41 -15.85
CA GLY A 33 13.65 17.13 -17.12
C GLY A 33 12.92 16.44 -18.27
N ALA A 34 12.83 17.13 -19.40
CA ALA A 34 12.28 16.54 -20.62
C ALA A 34 13.03 15.26 -21.01
N GLY A 35 12.30 14.15 -21.19
CA GLY A 35 12.84 12.84 -21.53
C GLY A 35 13.14 11.92 -20.33
N GLU A 36 12.96 12.38 -19.10
CA GLU A 36 13.06 11.52 -17.93
C GLU A 36 11.71 10.80 -17.70
N ASN A 37 11.72 9.47 -17.86
CA ASN A 37 10.54 8.64 -17.62
C ASN A 37 10.40 8.36 -16.12
N LYS A 38 10.12 9.39 -15.32
CA LYS A 38 9.93 9.26 -13.89
C LYS A 38 8.83 10.19 -13.37
N GLY A 39 8.21 9.81 -12.26
CA GLY A 39 7.16 10.61 -11.65
C GLY A 39 6.82 10.20 -10.23
N VAL A 40 5.89 10.95 -9.65
CA VAL A 40 5.36 10.74 -8.31
C VAL A 40 3.85 10.59 -8.36
N LEU A 41 3.35 9.59 -7.63
CA LEU A 41 1.92 9.39 -7.34
C LEU A 41 1.69 9.73 -5.87
N GLN A 42 0.72 10.58 -5.59
CA GLN A 42 0.29 10.82 -4.22
C GLN A 42 -0.62 9.68 -3.76
N ALA A 43 -0.29 9.00 -2.66
CA ALA A 43 -1.07 7.86 -2.18
C ALA A 43 -2.54 8.21 -1.89
N ASN A 44 -2.83 9.44 -1.45
CA ASN A 44 -4.19 9.91 -1.21
C ASN A 44 -5.03 10.05 -2.49
N GLU A 45 -4.42 10.08 -3.68
CA GLU A 45 -5.11 10.12 -4.99
C GLU A 45 -5.36 8.71 -5.55
N ALA A 46 -4.85 7.68 -4.87
CA ALA A 46 -4.94 6.28 -5.28
C ALA A 46 -5.52 5.35 -4.19
N LEU A 47 -6.42 5.85 -3.34
CA LEU A 47 -7.01 5.11 -2.21
C LEU A 47 -7.77 3.85 -2.65
N SER A 48 -8.32 3.85 -3.85
CA SER A 48 -8.99 2.69 -4.46
C SER A 48 -8.12 1.94 -5.47
N GLY A 49 -6.81 2.24 -5.52
CA GLY A 49 -5.90 1.80 -6.57
C GLY A 49 -5.76 2.86 -7.67
N THR A 50 -4.99 2.53 -8.71
CA THR A 50 -4.78 3.39 -9.88
C THR A 50 -4.90 2.59 -11.17
N TYR A 51 -4.70 3.25 -12.30
CA TYR A 51 -4.64 2.61 -13.61
C TYR A 51 -3.34 2.93 -14.31
N VAL A 52 -2.89 1.98 -15.12
CA VAL A 52 -1.76 2.13 -16.03
C VAL A 52 -2.29 2.03 -17.46
N ASN A 53 -1.97 3.03 -18.27
CA ASN A 53 -2.36 3.10 -19.67
C ASN A 53 -1.14 2.79 -20.54
N VAL A 54 -1.29 1.84 -21.45
CA VAL A 54 -0.31 1.53 -22.49
C VAL A 54 -0.50 2.51 -23.64
N PRO A 55 0.55 3.25 -24.06
CA PRO A 55 0.46 4.21 -25.16
C PRO A 55 -0.01 3.58 -26.48
N ASP A 56 -0.67 4.38 -27.29
CA ASP A 56 -1.15 3.98 -28.61
C ASP A 56 -0.08 4.25 -29.70
N SER A 57 1.19 3.97 -29.36
CA SER A 57 2.36 4.18 -30.25
C SER A 57 2.59 3.02 -31.23
N PHE A 58 1.86 1.92 -31.07
CA PHE A 58 1.98 0.72 -31.93
C PHE A 58 0.62 0.04 -32.10
N PRO A 59 0.37 -0.62 -33.26
CA PRO A 59 -0.86 -1.38 -33.46
C PRO A 59 -0.84 -2.68 -32.67
N LEU A 60 -1.95 -3.02 -32.02
CA LEU A 60 -2.21 -4.35 -31.49
C LEU A 60 -2.84 -5.21 -32.57
N ARG A 61 -2.30 -6.42 -32.76
CA ARG A 61 -2.83 -7.43 -33.67
C ARG A 61 -3.67 -8.45 -32.90
N PRO A 62 -4.62 -9.14 -33.56
CA PRO A 62 -5.28 -10.29 -32.96
C PRO A 62 -4.25 -11.31 -32.45
N GLY A 63 -4.44 -11.82 -31.22
CA GLY A 63 -3.50 -12.75 -30.58
C GLY A 63 -2.38 -12.09 -29.75
N ASP A 64 -2.12 -10.79 -29.93
CA ASP A 64 -1.17 -10.07 -29.09
C ASP A 64 -1.69 -9.99 -27.63
N ARG A 65 -0.77 -10.14 -26.66
CA ARG A 65 -1.08 -10.01 -25.23
C ARG A 65 -0.29 -8.89 -24.62
N LEU A 66 -0.97 -8.09 -23.79
CA LEU A 66 -0.36 -7.05 -22.99
C LEU A 66 -0.46 -7.43 -21.51
N HIS A 67 0.65 -7.28 -20.78
CA HIS A 67 0.70 -7.38 -19.33
C HIS A 67 1.39 -6.13 -18.79
N VAL A 68 0.83 -5.53 -17.75
CA VAL A 68 1.49 -4.43 -17.03
C VAL A 68 2.20 -4.99 -15.82
N HIS A 69 3.47 -4.68 -15.70
CA HIS A 69 4.33 -5.02 -14.58
C HIS A 69 4.52 -3.81 -13.66
N TRP A 70 3.98 -3.92 -12.47
CA TRP A 70 4.19 -3.00 -11.36
C TRP A 70 5.26 -3.63 -10.46
N ASN A 71 6.54 -3.31 -10.75
CA ASN A 71 7.69 -4.00 -10.18
C ASN A 71 8.15 -3.37 -8.86
N GLY A 72 7.22 -3.22 -7.92
CA GLY A 72 7.44 -2.61 -6.63
C GLY A 72 8.03 -3.54 -5.58
N HIS A 73 7.74 -3.24 -4.30
CA HIS A 73 8.27 -3.97 -3.15
C HIS A 73 7.84 -5.45 -3.15
N PRO A 74 8.75 -6.41 -2.92
CA PRO A 74 8.43 -7.85 -2.99
C PRO A 74 7.35 -8.29 -1.99
N ALA A 75 7.28 -7.65 -0.82
CA ALA A 75 6.23 -7.94 0.16
C ALA A 75 4.98 -7.06 -0.13
N GLY A 76 4.14 -7.53 -1.07
CA GLY A 76 2.83 -6.94 -1.36
C GLY A 76 2.83 -5.75 -2.32
N GLY A 77 4.00 -5.23 -2.72
CA GLY A 77 4.12 -4.09 -3.63
C GLY A 77 4.23 -4.47 -5.11
N GLN A 78 4.49 -5.72 -5.44
CA GLN A 78 4.51 -6.21 -6.82
C GLN A 78 3.11 -6.58 -7.29
N HIS A 79 2.83 -6.27 -8.57
CA HIS A 79 1.59 -6.67 -9.20
C HIS A 79 1.79 -6.85 -10.72
N ILE A 80 1.21 -7.90 -11.28
CA ILE A 80 1.11 -8.08 -12.73
C ILE A 80 -0.37 -7.99 -13.09
N ALA A 81 -0.72 -6.97 -13.86
CA ALA A 81 -2.07 -6.82 -14.39
C ALA A 81 -2.10 -7.41 -15.81
N ASP A 82 -2.77 -8.53 -15.96
CA ASP A 82 -2.90 -9.32 -17.20
C ASP A 82 -4.25 -9.16 -17.88
N THR A 83 -5.21 -8.60 -17.17
CA THR A 83 -6.57 -8.39 -17.66
C THR A 83 -6.86 -6.91 -17.79
N PRO A 84 -7.10 -6.41 -19.02
CA PRO A 84 -7.44 -5.01 -19.21
C PRO A 84 -8.85 -4.70 -18.69
N VAL A 85 -9.08 -3.43 -18.39
CA VAL A 85 -10.41 -2.93 -18.00
C VAL A 85 -11.39 -3.12 -19.16
N ASN A 86 -12.61 -3.58 -18.88
CA ASN A 86 -13.64 -3.83 -19.88
C ASN A 86 -13.77 -2.69 -20.90
N GLY A 87 -13.66 -3.04 -22.20
CA GLY A 87 -13.73 -2.11 -23.30
C GLY A 87 -12.47 -1.24 -23.52
N GLN A 88 -11.42 -1.40 -22.72
CA GLN A 88 -10.19 -0.59 -22.79
C GLN A 88 -8.95 -1.49 -22.82
N VAL A 89 -8.67 -2.10 -23.96
CA VAL A 89 -7.60 -3.10 -24.12
C VAL A 89 -6.18 -2.67 -23.72
N ARG A 90 -5.96 -1.36 -23.52
CA ARG A 90 -4.69 -0.75 -23.13
C ARG A 90 -4.68 -0.19 -21.72
N ARG A 91 -5.74 -0.37 -20.94
CA ARG A 91 -5.89 0.16 -19.58
C ARG A 91 -5.95 -0.97 -18.56
N PHE A 92 -5.09 -0.92 -17.54
CA PHE A 92 -4.90 -1.98 -16.55
C PHE A 92 -5.04 -1.40 -15.15
N ARG A 93 -5.73 -2.15 -14.27
CA ARG A 93 -5.93 -1.72 -12.88
C ARG A 93 -4.80 -2.22 -11.99
N ILE A 94 -4.33 -1.33 -11.12
CA ILE A 94 -3.39 -1.63 -10.03
C ILE A 94 -4.15 -1.54 -8.70
N PRO A 95 -4.10 -2.58 -7.85
CA PRO A 95 -4.84 -2.59 -6.59
C PRO A 95 -4.26 -1.63 -5.56
N SER A 96 -5.10 -1.17 -4.64
CA SER A 96 -4.70 -0.25 -3.57
C SER A 96 -3.65 -0.83 -2.61
N THR A 97 -3.62 -2.14 -2.44
CA THR A 97 -2.58 -2.82 -1.64
C THR A 97 -1.18 -2.66 -2.22
N ALA A 98 -1.05 -2.73 -3.57
CA ALA A 98 0.22 -2.48 -4.25
C ALA A 98 0.63 -0.99 -4.16
N ILE A 99 -0.33 -0.06 -4.06
CA ILE A 99 -0.04 1.36 -3.78
C ILE A 99 0.56 1.49 -2.39
N ALA A 100 -0.13 0.94 -1.37
CA ALA A 100 0.26 1.05 0.03
C ALA A 100 1.67 0.48 0.31
N ALA A 101 1.97 -0.70 -0.21
CA ALA A 101 3.26 -1.36 0.02
C ALA A 101 4.46 -0.67 -0.67
N ASN A 102 4.20 0.22 -1.61
CA ASN A 102 5.23 1.02 -2.28
C ASN A 102 5.32 2.47 -1.80
N MET A 103 4.54 2.86 -0.80
CA MET A 103 4.68 4.19 -0.20
C MET A 103 6.07 4.39 0.37
N GLY A 104 6.61 5.59 0.24
CA GLY A 104 7.89 5.95 0.85
C GLY A 104 8.40 7.29 0.37
N ALA A 105 9.00 8.05 1.26
CA ALA A 105 9.60 9.33 0.92
C ALA A 105 10.94 9.15 0.19
N GLY A 106 11.15 9.95 -0.85
CA GLY A 106 12.44 10.10 -1.52
C GLY A 106 12.73 9.12 -2.66
N GLU A 107 13.87 9.34 -3.29
CA GLU A 107 14.31 8.65 -4.51
C GLU A 107 14.60 7.15 -4.31
N THR A 108 14.94 6.73 -3.10
CA THR A 108 15.30 5.34 -2.80
C THR A 108 14.13 4.36 -2.86
N LYS A 109 12.90 4.89 -2.89
CA LYS A 109 11.66 4.09 -2.99
C LYS A 109 11.09 4.09 -4.41
N ARG A 110 11.88 4.44 -5.44
CA ARG A 110 11.46 4.30 -6.83
C ARG A 110 11.48 2.86 -7.28
N PHE A 111 10.53 2.52 -8.12
CA PHE A 111 10.42 1.23 -8.77
C PHE A 111 9.93 1.40 -10.21
N GLU A 112 10.12 0.38 -11.02
CA GLU A 112 9.78 0.38 -12.43
C GLU A 112 8.33 -0.04 -12.65
N VAL A 113 7.63 0.70 -13.50
CA VAL A 113 6.35 0.31 -14.09
C VAL A 113 6.57 0.20 -15.59
N PHE A 114 6.33 -0.97 -16.16
CA PHE A 114 6.47 -1.20 -17.59
C PHE A 114 5.37 -2.15 -18.08
N TYR A 115 5.17 -2.23 -19.37
CA TYR A 115 4.31 -3.25 -19.95
C TYR A 115 5.11 -4.18 -20.85
N ARG A 116 4.66 -5.39 -20.93
CA ARG A 116 5.19 -6.45 -21.78
C ARG A 116 4.19 -6.75 -22.88
N LEU A 117 4.61 -6.60 -24.11
CA LEU A 117 3.89 -7.06 -25.29
C LEU A 117 4.40 -8.44 -25.66
N THR A 118 3.52 -9.42 -25.72
CA THR A 118 3.82 -10.76 -26.24
C THR A 118 3.03 -10.94 -27.54
N PRO A 119 3.66 -10.73 -28.71
CA PRO A 119 3.03 -11.01 -29.97
C PRO A 119 2.74 -12.50 -30.15
N GLU A 120 1.70 -12.82 -30.90
CA GLU A 120 1.38 -14.23 -31.19
C GLU A 120 2.52 -14.89 -31.96
N GLY A 121 3.09 -15.97 -31.39
CA GLY A 121 4.18 -16.74 -32.01
C GLY A 121 5.56 -16.08 -31.99
N GLU A 122 5.73 -14.94 -31.34
CA GLU A 122 6.99 -14.22 -31.26
C GLU A 122 7.50 -14.10 -29.81
N ALA A 123 8.74 -13.63 -29.65
CA ALA A 123 9.31 -13.33 -28.34
C ALA A 123 8.65 -12.08 -27.72
N ALA A 124 8.51 -12.10 -26.38
CA ALA A 124 7.99 -10.96 -25.65
C ALA A 124 8.94 -9.76 -25.69
N LEU A 125 8.39 -8.56 -25.70
CA LEU A 125 9.08 -7.29 -25.77
C LEU A 125 8.64 -6.40 -24.59
N ASP A 126 9.59 -5.82 -23.88
CA ASP A 126 9.31 -4.90 -22.78
C ASP A 126 9.36 -3.44 -23.26
N SER A 127 8.48 -2.63 -22.70
CA SER A 127 8.50 -1.17 -22.95
C SER A 127 9.64 -0.49 -22.21
N VAL A 128 9.90 0.75 -22.59
CA VAL A 128 10.67 1.66 -21.74
C VAL A 128 9.98 1.76 -20.37
N PRO A 129 10.69 1.57 -19.23
CA PRO A 129 10.07 1.67 -17.92
C PRO A 129 9.76 3.11 -17.52
N PHE A 130 8.69 3.28 -16.74
CA PHE A 130 8.39 4.51 -16.00
C PHE A 130 8.83 4.31 -14.54
N ASN A 131 9.73 5.16 -14.06
CA ASN A 131 10.28 5.11 -12.71
C ASN A 131 9.37 5.88 -11.75
N LEU A 132 8.53 5.15 -11.02
CA LEU A 132 7.52 5.71 -10.14
C LEU A 132 8.00 5.69 -8.68
N ARG A 133 7.66 6.74 -7.93
CA ARG A 133 7.62 6.72 -6.47
C ARG A 133 6.22 7.08 -5.98
N ILE A 134 5.87 6.60 -4.78
CA ILE A 134 4.58 6.88 -4.18
C ILE A 134 4.78 7.66 -2.89
N GLU A 135 4.33 8.91 -2.88
CA GLU A 135 4.39 9.78 -1.71
C GLU A 135 3.37 9.30 -0.66
N PRO A 136 3.79 9.06 0.60
CA PRO A 136 2.93 8.45 1.60
C PRO A 136 1.80 9.37 2.08
N ILE A 137 0.78 8.75 2.66
CA ILE A 137 -0.27 9.44 3.42
C ILE A 137 0.38 10.15 4.61
N LYS A 138 0.07 11.42 4.81
CA LYS A 138 0.57 12.20 5.93
C LYS A 138 0.05 11.65 7.27
N ARG A 139 0.87 11.73 8.33
CA ARG A 139 0.55 11.22 9.66
C ARG A 139 -0.75 11.79 10.24
N ASP A 140 -1.04 13.06 10.00
CA ASP A 140 -2.25 13.74 10.46
C ASP A 140 -3.56 13.22 9.84
N ARG A 141 -3.45 12.39 8.81
CA ARG A 141 -4.60 11.72 8.17
C ARG A 141 -4.90 10.35 8.74
N TYR A 142 -4.03 9.81 9.60
CA TYR A 142 -4.30 8.57 10.32
C TYR A 142 -5.03 8.88 11.65
N VAL A 143 -5.95 8.00 12.02
CA VAL A 143 -6.66 8.06 13.31
C VAL A 143 -5.72 7.70 14.47
N ASN A 144 -6.11 7.97 15.70
CA ASN A 144 -5.45 7.46 16.90
C ASN A 144 -6.18 6.24 17.47
N VAL A 145 -5.49 5.47 18.30
CA VAL A 145 -6.12 4.46 19.15
C VAL A 145 -7.00 5.18 20.18
N GLN A 146 -8.23 4.69 20.37
CA GLN A 146 -9.15 5.20 21.39
C GLN A 146 -9.26 4.23 22.55
N ILE A 147 -9.64 4.74 23.74
CA ILE A 147 -9.98 3.94 24.90
C ILE A 147 -11.48 4.10 25.14
N CYS A 148 -12.22 2.98 25.12
CA CYS A 148 -13.68 3.04 25.23
C CYS A 148 -14.18 3.59 26.57
N GLN A 149 -13.40 3.42 27.65
CA GLN A 149 -13.74 3.91 28.99
C GLN A 149 -13.24 5.36 29.26
N ALA A 150 -12.55 5.99 28.29
CA ALA A 150 -12.09 7.37 28.45
C ALA A 150 -13.24 8.36 28.32
N GLU A 151 -13.34 9.29 29.23
CA GLU A 151 -14.36 10.34 29.24
C GLU A 151 -13.75 11.71 29.52
N ALA A 152 -14.28 12.73 28.91
CA ALA A 152 -13.83 14.12 29.09
C ALA A 152 -12.30 14.29 29.03
N GLY A 153 -11.65 13.57 28.09
CA GLY A 153 -10.20 13.64 27.86
C GLY A 153 -9.34 13.01 28.95
N ALA A 154 -9.88 12.09 29.75
CA ALA A 154 -9.14 11.37 30.80
C ALA A 154 -9.62 9.92 30.92
N LEU A 155 -8.78 9.05 31.50
CA LEU A 155 -9.15 7.70 31.88
C LEU A 155 -9.24 7.60 33.41
N SER A 156 -10.44 7.28 33.97
CA SER A 156 -10.58 6.96 35.38
C SER A 156 -10.37 5.48 35.61
N LEU A 157 -9.44 5.12 36.50
CA LEU A 157 -9.15 3.73 36.85
C LEU A 157 -10.37 3.01 37.48
N ALA A 158 -11.25 3.77 38.17
CA ALA A 158 -12.48 3.24 38.72
C ALA A 158 -13.48 2.73 37.65
N LYS A 159 -13.39 3.26 36.43
CA LYS A 159 -14.22 2.83 35.28
C LYS A 159 -13.62 1.71 34.46
N VAL A 160 -12.36 1.36 34.71
CA VAL A 160 -11.67 0.28 33.99
C VAL A 160 -12.03 -1.07 34.62
N PRO A 161 -12.57 -2.04 33.86
CA PRO A 161 -12.78 -3.39 34.34
C PRO A 161 -11.51 -4.07 34.85
N ASP A 162 -11.62 -5.11 35.65
CA ASP A 162 -10.47 -5.86 36.17
C ASP A 162 -9.62 -6.49 35.05
N THR A 163 -10.24 -6.80 33.91
CA THR A 163 -9.56 -7.32 32.72
C THR A 163 -8.75 -6.27 31.96
N GLY A 164 -9.02 -4.97 32.18
CA GLY A 164 -8.36 -3.86 31.50
C GLY A 164 -9.30 -2.97 30.70
N ALA A 165 -8.74 -1.93 30.09
CA ALA A 165 -9.47 -1.00 29.24
C ALA A 165 -9.55 -1.50 27.80
N ASP A 166 -10.69 -1.33 27.18
CA ASP A 166 -10.91 -1.72 25.78
C ASP A 166 -10.36 -0.64 24.84
N LEU A 167 -9.51 -1.06 23.92
CA LEU A 167 -8.91 -0.23 22.89
C LEU A 167 -9.63 -0.45 21.57
N LEU A 168 -9.88 0.64 20.87
CA LEU A 168 -10.45 0.65 19.53
C LEU A 168 -9.54 1.45 18.60
N LEU A 169 -9.12 0.84 17.49
CA LEU A 169 -8.49 1.55 16.37
C LEU A 169 -9.39 1.39 15.14
N ALA A 170 -9.97 2.49 14.70
CA ALA A 170 -10.85 2.51 13.54
C ALA A 170 -10.06 2.26 12.24
N LYS A 171 -10.77 1.87 11.19
CA LYS A 171 -10.24 1.65 9.85
C LYS A 171 -9.39 2.82 9.37
N TRP A 172 -8.24 2.49 8.79
CA TRP A 172 -7.33 3.45 8.16
C TRP A 172 -7.30 3.28 6.63
N TYR A 173 -6.64 4.22 5.95
CA TYR A 173 -6.44 4.15 4.51
C TYR A 173 -5.62 2.91 4.13
N PHE A 174 -6.07 2.20 3.11
CA PHE A 174 -5.46 0.94 2.63
C PHE A 174 -5.50 -0.24 3.61
N MET A 175 -6.30 -0.19 4.67
CA MET A 175 -6.42 -1.34 5.58
C MET A 175 -6.75 -2.63 4.81
N ALA A 176 -5.92 -3.64 4.98
CA ALA A 176 -6.06 -4.94 4.34
C ALA A 176 -5.47 -6.06 5.23
N ALA A 177 -5.94 -7.27 5.04
CA ALA A 177 -5.43 -8.44 5.75
C ALA A 177 -3.94 -8.67 5.43
N GLY A 178 -3.20 -9.15 6.44
CA GLY A 178 -1.77 -9.43 6.35
C GLY A 178 -0.86 -8.23 6.62
N GLN A 179 -1.37 -7.00 6.68
CA GLN A 179 -0.60 -5.83 7.12
C GLN A 179 -0.18 -6.00 8.58
N LEU A 180 1.04 -5.56 8.92
CA LEU A 180 1.51 -5.69 10.29
C LEU A 180 1.12 -4.46 11.11
N LEU A 181 0.53 -4.67 12.28
CA LEU A 181 0.12 -3.61 13.21
C LEU A 181 0.82 -3.80 14.56
N SER A 182 1.37 -2.69 15.08
CA SER A 182 1.87 -2.61 16.46
C SER A 182 1.12 -1.55 17.24
N ILE A 183 0.80 -1.84 18.51
CA ILE A 183 0.19 -0.92 19.47
C ILE A 183 1.00 -1.01 20.76
N GLU A 184 1.41 0.15 21.30
CA GLU A 184 2.18 0.24 22.53
C GLU A 184 1.60 1.31 23.45
N ALA A 185 1.59 1.03 24.75
CA ALA A 185 1.29 1.99 25.80
C ALA A 185 2.58 2.37 26.55
N THR A 186 2.80 3.65 26.79
CA THR A 186 3.96 4.15 27.55
C THR A 186 3.52 5.16 28.61
N GLY A 187 4.23 5.19 29.71
CA GLY A 187 3.96 6.14 30.80
C GLY A 187 5.08 6.15 31.82
N VAL A 188 4.82 6.74 32.98
CA VAL A 188 5.75 6.74 34.11
C VAL A 188 5.12 6.10 35.34
N ASN A 189 5.92 5.41 36.14
CA ASN A 189 5.48 4.83 37.41
C ASN A 189 5.58 5.88 38.54
N PRO A 190 5.14 5.60 39.80
CA PRO A 190 5.22 6.50 40.93
C PRO A 190 6.64 6.94 41.31
N SER A 191 7.67 6.22 40.88
CA SER A 191 9.06 6.58 41.02
C SER A 191 9.62 7.42 39.87
N ASN A 192 8.73 7.89 38.97
CA ASN A 192 9.05 8.65 37.76
C ASN A 192 9.96 7.90 36.77
N GLN A 193 9.90 6.57 36.78
CA GLN A 193 10.61 5.73 35.83
C GLN A 193 9.70 5.41 34.63
N PRO A 194 10.23 5.40 33.41
CA PRO A 194 9.45 5.02 32.23
C PRO A 194 9.03 3.56 32.32
N VAL A 195 7.80 3.29 31.95
CA VAL A 195 7.23 1.94 31.81
C VAL A 195 6.49 1.84 30.49
N SER A 196 6.54 0.67 29.89
CA SER A 196 5.81 0.40 28.64
C SER A 196 5.14 -0.97 28.65
N LEU A 197 4.11 -1.10 27.81
CA LEU A 197 3.42 -2.35 27.54
C LEU A 197 3.16 -2.45 26.04
N VAL A 198 3.68 -3.49 25.42
CA VAL A 198 3.34 -3.84 24.04
C VAL A 198 2.01 -4.57 24.06
N VAL A 199 0.97 -3.95 23.50
CA VAL A 199 -0.38 -4.50 23.39
C VAL A 199 -0.50 -5.40 22.17
N ARG A 200 0.09 -4.98 21.05
CA ARG A 200 0.14 -5.75 19.80
C ARG A 200 1.53 -5.57 19.19
N ASN A 201 2.21 -6.66 18.88
CA ASN A 201 3.59 -6.62 18.37
C ASN A 201 3.67 -7.15 16.95
N ALA A 202 3.66 -6.26 15.96
CA ALA A 202 3.77 -6.60 14.54
C ALA A 202 2.85 -7.77 14.12
N GLN A 203 1.67 -7.84 14.69
CA GLN A 203 0.71 -8.90 14.37
C GLN A 203 -0.02 -8.57 13.07
N PRO A 204 -0.24 -9.56 12.19
CA PRO A 204 -0.98 -9.33 10.96
C PRO A 204 -2.44 -8.96 11.27
N VAL A 205 -2.96 -8.01 10.49
CA VAL A 205 -4.39 -7.69 10.43
C VAL A 205 -5.12 -8.89 9.85
N THR A 206 -6.20 -9.31 10.49
CA THR A 206 -6.98 -10.47 10.03
C THR A 206 -8.08 -10.06 9.05
N PRO A 207 -8.60 -11.01 8.24
CA PRO A 207 -9.75 -10.73 7.37
C PRO A 207 -10.99 -10.25 8.14
N GLU A 208 -11.22 -10.79 9.35
CA GLU A 208 -12.36 -10.42 10.22
C GLU A 208 -12.22 -8.98 10.72
N GLU A 209 -11.01 -8.54 11.08
CA GLU A 209 -10.73 -7.16 11.47
C GLU A 209 -10.96 -6.19 10.29
N VAL A 210 -10.58 -6.60 9.06
CA VAL A 210 -10.84 -5.80 7.84
C VAL A 210 -12.34 -5.70 7.56
N GLU A 211 -13.09 -6.79 7.72
CA GLU A 211 -14.54 -6.80 7.53
C GLU A 211 -15.26 -5.95 8.59
N ALA A 212 -14.83 -6.06 9.87
CA ALA A 212 -15.33 -5.22 10.95
C ALA A 212 -14.99 -3.73 10.75
N GLY A 213 -13.91 -3.43 10.02
CA GLY A 213 -13.42 -2.07 9.82
C GLY A 213 -12.81 -1.45 11.07
N GLU A 214 -12.35 -2.27 12.00
CA GLU A 214 -11.77 -1.84 13.27
C GLU A 214 -10.87 -2.91 13.88
N ILE A 215 -9.96 -2.49 14.74
CA ILE A 215 -9.12 -3.36 15.58
C ILE A 215 -9.56 -3.19 17.03
N ASN A 216 -9.91 -4.28 17.66
CA ASN A 216 -10.17 -4.35 19.09
C ASN A 216 -8.98 -4.95 19.81
N ALA A 217 -8.52 -4.30 20.88
CA ALA A 217 -7.43 -4.76 21.73
C ALA A 217 -7.71 -4.42 23.19
N ARG A 218 -6.86 -4.86 24.10
CA ARG A 218 -7.05 -4.60 25.54
C ARG A 218 -5.79 -4.14 26.21
N LEU A 219 -5.88 -3.01 26.90
CA LEU A 219 -4.85 -2.49 27.78
C LEU A 219 -5.08 -3.03 29.19
N ILE A 220 -4.25 -3.99 29.60
CA ILE A 220 -4.44 -4.71 30.86
C ILE A 220 -4.42 -3.75 32.06
N ARG A 221 -5.30 -3.99 33.05
CA ARG A 221 -5.45 -3.16 34.24
C ARG A 221 -4.14 -3.06 35.05
N MET A 222 -3.39 -4.16 35.12
CA MET A 222 -2.11 -4.20 35.82
C MET A 222 -1.11 -3.13 35.32
N PHE A 223 -1.06 -2.87 34.02
CA PHE A 223 -0.24 -1.77 33.48
C PHE A 223 -0.76 -0.42 33.97
N LEU A 224 -2.05 -0.16 33.90
CA LEU A 224 -2.66 1.09 34.32
C LEU A 224 -2.41 1.36 35.83
N THR A 225 -2.51 0.34 36.67
CA THR A 225 -2.24 0.46 38.11
C THR A 225 -0.76 0.66 38.44
N SER A 226 0.14 0.34 37.53
CA SER A 226 1.56 0.62 37.68
C SER A 226 1.96 2.06 37.37
N LEU A 227 1.06 2.84 36.75
CA LEU A 227 1.30 4.22 36.34
C LEU A 227 1.10 5.19 37.51
N GLN A 228 1.79 6.32 37.43
CA GLN A 228 1.60 7.42 38.38
C GLN A 228 0.25 8.10 38.14
N MET A 229 -0.60 8.14 39.17
CA MET A 229 -1.90 8.82 39.11
C MET A 229 -1.71 10.33 38.88
N GLY A 230 -2.62 10.89 38.08
CA GLY A 230 -2.57 12.30 37.68
C GLY A 230 -1.60 12.64 36.56
N GLN A 231 -0.75 11.69 36.15
CA GLN A 231 0.12 11.85 34.98
C GLN A 231 -0.54 11.30 33.72
N SER A 232 -0.11 11.84 32.58
CA SER A 232 -0.56 11.32 31.29
C SER A 232 0.26 10.11 30.86
N PHE A 233 -0.40 9.14 30.27
CA PHE A 233 0.23 8.06 29.51
C PHE A 233 -0.12 8.20 28.03
N THR A 234 0.64 7.53 27.17
CA THR A 234 0.52 7.63 25.72
C THR A 234 0.23 6.27 25.12
N LEU A 235 -0.72 6.22 24.18
CA LEU A 235 -0.92 5.12 23.27
C LEU A 235 -0.39 5.50 21.90
N THR A 236 0.45 4.65 21.34
CA THR A 236 0.98 4.77 19.98
C THR A 236 0.57 3.56 19.17
N ALA A 237 0.32 3.77 17.89
CA ALA A 237 0.13 2.68 16.93
C ALA A 237 0.92 2.96 15.67
N LYS A 238 1.33 1.90 14.98
CA LYS A 238 1.99 1.98 13.68
C LYS A 238 1.65 0.77 12.83
N VAL A 239 1.52 1.00 11.51
CA VAL A 239 1.23 -0.05 10.52
C VAL A 239 2.37 -0.17 9.52
N SER A 240 2.62 -1.39 9.06
CA SER A 240 3.48 -1.66 7.91
C SER A 240 2.66 -2.30 6.80
N PHE A 241 2.86 -1.80 5.57
CA PHE A 241 2.22 -2.29 4.36
C PHE A 241 3.14 -3.19 3.52
N ASP A 242 4.42 -3.26 3.88
CA ASP A 242 5.51 -3.88 3.12
C ASP A 242 6.25 -4.98 3.91
N GLY A 243 5.52 -5.68 4.79
CA GLY A 243 6.06 -6.82 5.54
C GLY A 243 6.97 -6.45 6.71
N GLY A 244 7.01 -5.19 7.12
CA GLY A 244 7.78 -4.72 8.29
C GLY A 244 8.98 -3.84 7.95
N ASP A 245 9.25 -3.61 6.66
CA ASP A 245 10.40 -2.81 6.23
C ASP A 245 10.19 -1.32 6.48
N THR A 246 8.96 -0.83 6.30
CA THR A 246 8.58 0.56 6.58
C THR A 246 7.38 0.62 7.52
N TRP A 247 7.44 1.53 8.49
CA TRP A 247 6.37 1.71 9.48
C TRP A 247 5.80 3.12 9.41
N TYR A 248 4.47 3.20 9.38
CA TYR A 248 3.72 4.45 9.33
C TYR A 248 3.00 4.66 10.66
N PRO A 249 3.43 5.67 11.46
CA PRO A 249 2.82 5.95 12.75
C PRO A 249 1.45 6.61 12.58
N PHE A 250 0.50 6.17 13.40
CA PHE A 250 -0.76 6.85 13.63
C PHE A 250 -0.57 8.09 14.51
N GLN A 251 -1.64 8.84 14.73
CA GLN A 251 -1.61 9.89 15.74
C GLN A 251 -1.53 9.28 17.14
N ASP A 252 -0.76 9.90 18.03
CA ASP A 252 -0.66 9.45 19.42
C ASP A 252 -1.91 9.88 20.21
N LEU A 253 -2.33 9.05 21.16
CA LEU A 253 -3.32 9.42 22.15
C LEU A 253 -2.63 9.67 23.49
N HIS A 254 -2.81 10.86 24.04
CA HIS A 254 -2.30 11.24 25.36
C HIS A 254 -3.47 11.41 26.32
N LEU A 255 -3.50 10.64 27.41
CA LEU A 255 -4.58 10.70 28.39
C LEU A 255 -4.04 10.75 29.81
N PRO A 256 -4.48 11.70 30.66
CA PRO A 256 -4.24 11.64 32.08
C PRO A 256 -5.00 10.48 32.74
N LEU A 257 -4.31 9.74 33.60
CA LEU A 257 -4.89 8.67 34.40
C LEU A 257 -5.39 9.26 35.74
N ARG A 258 -6.66 9.01 36.05
CA ARG A 258 -7.31 9.43 37.30
C ARG A 258 -7.71 8.23 38.15
N PRO A 259 -7.86 8.41 39.48
CA PRO A 259 -8.37 7.36 40.37
C PRO A 259 -9.72 6.80 39.94
#